data_6c7e4a0560b1b0ebb3aa9df9be3eed86
#
_entry.id   6c7e4a0560b1b0ebb3aa9df9be3eed86
#
_cell.length_a   1.000
_cell.length_b   1.000
_cell.length_c   1.000
_cell.angle_alpha   90.00
_cell.angle_beta   90.00
_cell.angle_gamma   90.00
#
_symmetry.space_group_name_H-M   'P 1'
#
loop_
_entity.id
_entity.type
_entity.pdbx_description
1 polymer ?
#
loop_
_entity_poly.entity_id
_entity_poly.type
_entity_poly.pdbx_seq_one_letter_code
_entity_poly.pdbx_strand_id
1 'polypeptide(L)'
;VPVVVLIDQGSASATEIVAGALRNLGRAVLLGRRTFGKGSVQVLHDRKVGDKELALKLTIAQYLTPGDVSIQSVGVSPDIETIPVAVTKDFVAFHGRKRFDLVREEALASHLTSNKADPSQKITAGPIYFLGAGYDQLDDDDDSKKDDKKDDAKKKAKDARKDKAGNLTAEALLEDPEIRMARDLVVWAPAPTRDAMLAKIDKFVAQENQVEQKRLSDAFARRGVDWAPGPAPEPGKSAVLKMAIKTDKKDNTVLAGESGLITVSVTNEGTAPAFQVRAFSDSDYSYFDERELLFGRIDPGQTRVATAKVAVNEHELSRTDRIDFQLFDQYASTVSPSSQRWIDVSSAGISRPDFALAYQLLDDPRAGANIRGNGDGSLQVGERVRLRAHVRYTGEGQALDAWVNLRNINGDAVFLHTGREQL
;
A
#
# COMPACT_ATOMS: atom_id res chain seq x y z
N VAL A 1 15.07 -27.17 17.49
CA VAL A 1 13.68 -26.69 17.45
C VAL A 1 13.49 -25.94 16.16
N PRO A 2 12.41 -26.17 15.40
CA PRO A 2 12.04 -25.35 14.24
C PRO A 2 11.87 -23.89 14.65
N VAL A 3 12.17 -22.96 13.72
CA VAL A 3 12.01 -21.52 13.93
C VAL A 3 11.25 -20.93 12.76
N VAL A 4 10.21 -20.16 13.07
CA VAL A 4 9.47 -19.33 12.11
C VAL A 4 9.62 -17.88 12.53
N VAL A 5 9.91 -17.01 11.59
CA VAL A 5 10.01 -15.56 11.79
C VAL A 5 8.87 -14.88 11.03
N LEU A 6 8.06 -14.12 11.76
CA LEU A 6 7.02 -13.28 11.16
C LEU A 6 7.64 -11.98 10.67
N ILE A 7 7.35 -11.64 9.43
CA ILE A 7 7.83 -10.41 8.78
C ILE A 7 6.68 -9.70 8.05
N ASP A 8 6.76 -8.39 7.99
CA ASP A 8 5.81 -7.56 7.24
C ASP A 8 6.49 -6.30 6.68
N GLN A 9 5.74 -5.44 6.02
CA GLN A 9 6.23 -4.18 5.43
C GLN A 9 6.76 -3.20 6.49
N GLY A 10 6.35 -3.32 7.76
CA GLY A 10 6.85 -2.54 8.88
C GLY A 10 8.18 -3.04 9.44
N SER A 11 8.57 -4.25 9.08
CA SER A 11 9.85 -4.83 9.48
C SER A 11 10.98 -4.14 8.72
N ALA A 12 11.86 -3.41 9.42
CA ALA A 12 12.89 -2.58 8.80
C ALA A 12 14.24 -2.67 9.52
N SER A 13 15.33 -2.39 8.79
CA SER A 13 16.68 -2.20 9.32
C SER A 13 17.20 -3.43 10.11
N ALA A 14 17.47 -3.31 11.41
CA ALA A 14 18.02 -4.41 12.22
C ALA A 14 17.15 -5.68 12.20
N THR A 15 15.82 -5.55 12.13
CA THR A 15 14.92 -6.70 12.04
C THR A 15 15.08 -7.44 10.73
N GLU A 16 15.36 -6.71 9.63
CA GLU A 16 15.63 -7.30 8.31
C GLU A 16 16.97 -8.04 8.30
N ILE A 17 17.97 -7.52 9.02
CA ILE A 17 19.28 -8.19 9.17
C ILE A 17 19.10 -9.54 9.85
N VAL A 18 18.33 -9.59 10.95
CA VAL A 18 18.08 -10.83 11.69
C VAL A 18 17.28 -11.82 10.84
N ALA A 19 16.18 -11.36 10.24
CA ALA A 19 15.33 -12.21 9.39
C ALA A 19 16.09 -12.76 8.19
N GLY A 20 16.82 -11.89 7.47
CA GLY A 20 17.63 -12.28 6.31
C GLY A 20 18.77 -13.22 6.67
N ALA A 21 19.43 -12.99 7.80
CA ALA A 21 20.49 -13.88 8.28
C ALA A 21 19.95 -15.28 8.61
N LEU A 22 18.86 -15.39 9.35
CA LEU A 22 18.25 -16.67 9.70
C LEU A 22 17.77 -17.43 8.46
N ARG A 23 17.18 -16.73 7.51
CA ARG A 23 16.75 -17.30 6.23
C ARG A 23 17.91 -17.81 5.42
N ASN A 24 18.93 -16.97 5.18
CA ASN A 24 20.05 -17.29 4.29
C ASN A 24 20.99 -18.37 4.88
N LEU A 25 21.02 -18.50 6.21
CA LEU A 25 21.71 -19.60 6.92
C LEU A 25 20.87 -20.88 7.00
N GLY A 26 19.69 -20.96 6.37
CA GLY A 26 18.83 -22.13 6.39
C GLY A 26 18.25 -22.46 7.78
N ARG A 27 18.21 -21.48 8.70
CA ARG A 27 17.83 -21.74 10.10
C ARG A 27 16.34 -21.51 10.39
N ALA A 28 15.71 -20.60 9.68
CA ALA A 28 14.31 -20.24 9.89
C ALA A 28 13.53 -20.14 8.58
N VAL A 29 12.23 -20.43 8.65
CA VAL A 29 11.26 -20.11 7.61
C VAL A 29 10.66 -18.73 7.92
N LEU A 30 10.55 -17.89 6.92
CA LEU A 30 9.93 -16.58 7.02
C LEU A 30 8.49 -16.66 6.52
N LEU A 31 7.55 -16.18 7.34
CA LEU A 31 6.12 -16.15 7.04
C LEU A 31 5.63 -14.71 7.13
N GLY A 32 4.84 -14.26 6.16
CA GLY A 32 4.28 -12.92 6.15
C GLY A 32 4.39 -12.20 4.82
N ARG A 33 4.83 -10.96 4.85
CA ARG A 33 4.98 -10.08 3.69
C ARG A 33 6.40 -9.55 3.58
N ARG A 34 6.78 -9.16 2.37
CA ARG A 34 8.09 -8.57 2.09
C ARG A 34 8.36 -7.33 2.96
N THR A 35 9.56 -7.23 3.53
CA THR A 35 9.96 -6.19 4.46
C THR A 35 10.26 -4.84 3.76
N PHE A 36 10.56 -3.80 4.54
CA PHE A 36 10.72 -2.41 4.11
C PHE A 36 11.87 -2.19 3.10
N GLY A 37 13.04 -2.78 3.33
CA GLY A 37 14.20 -2.66 2.44
C GLY A 37 15.24 -1.64 2.88
N LYS A 38 15.39 -1.35 4.18
CA LYS A 38 16.39 -0.40 4.68
C LYS A 38 17.69 -1.08 5.07
N GLY A 39 18.63 -1.13 4.12
CA GLY A 39 19.98 -1.69 4.32
C GLY A 39 21.08 -0.65 4.58
N SER A 40 20.76 0.65 4.60
CA SER A 40 21.74 1.72 4.77
C SER A 40 22.06 2.00 6.24
N VAL A 41 23.34 2.27 6.52
CA VAL A 41 23.84 2.76 7.81
C VAL A 41 24.04 4.27 7.72
N GLN A 42 23.40 5.01 8.61
CA GLN A 42 23.47 6.47 8.64
C GLN A 42 23.98 6.95 9.96
N VAL A 43 24.85 7.97 9.92
CA VAL A 43 25.41 8.65 11.09
C VAL A 43 24.99 10.10 11.07
N LEU A 44 24.59 10.61 12.24
CA LEU A 44 24.33 12.03 12.47
C LEU A 44 25.60 12.68 12.98
N HIS A 45 26.00 13.75 12.32
CA HIS A 45 27.07 14.64 12.78
C HIS A 45 26.45 15.97 13.20
N ASP A 46 26.33 16.16 14.50
CA ASP A 46 25.86 17.42 15.06
C ASP A 46 26.99 18.46 15.04
N ARG A 47 26.67 19.67 14.61
CA ARG A 47 27.60 20.79 14.54
C ARG A 47 26.93 22.08 14.96
N LYS A 48 27.62 22.84 15.81
CA LYS A 48 27.19 24.17 16.20
C LYS A 48 27.89 25.21 15.31
N VAL A 49 27.13 26.08 14.66
CA VAL A 49 27.65 27.18 13.84
C VAL A 49 27.01 28.47 14.35
N GLY A 50 27.79 29.23 15.14
CA GLY A 50 27.25 30.34 15.91
C GLY A 50 26.25 29.86 16.95
N ASP A 51 25.05 30.44 16.99
CA ASP A 51 23.97 30.04 17.90
C ASP A 51 23.02 28.97 17.30
N LYS A 52 23.31 28.50 16.07
CA LYS A 52 22.50 27.49 15.39
C LYS A 52 23.11 26.09 15.55
N GLU A 53 22.27 25.15 15.93
CA GLU A 53 22.58 23.72 15.89
C GLU A 53 22.22 23.18 14.52
N LEU A 54 23.16 22.52 13.87
CA LEU A 54 23.01 21.88 12.57
C LEU A 54 23.33 20.40 12.73
N ALA A 55 22.54 19.54 12.06
CA ALA A 55 22.82 18.12 12.00
C ALA A 55 23.02 17.71 10.53
N LEU A 56 24.13 17.02 10.26
CA LEU A 56 24.43 16.42 8.98
C LEU A 56 24.23 14.91 9.09
N LYS A 57 23.28 14.37 8.33
CA LYS A 57 23.00 12.94 8.24
C LYS A 57 23.70 12.37 7.01
N LEU A 58 24.66 11.49 7.24
CA LEU A 58 25.43 10.85 6.16
C LEU A 58 25.20 9.34 6.15
N THR A 59 25.03 8.77 4.97
CA THR A 59 25.09 7.33 4.78
C THR A 59 26.56 6.92 4.61
N ILE A 60 27.04 6.00 5.46
CA ILE A 60 28.45 5.61 5.52
C ILE A 60 28.70 4.14 5.13
N ALA A 61 27.68 3.28 5.16
CA ALA A 61 27.80 1.85 4.85
C ALA A 61 26.43 1.25 4.48
N GLN A 62 26.48 0.01 4.00
CA GLN A 62 25.30 -0.84 3.81
C GLN A 62 25.48 -2.16 4.55
N TYR A 63 24.38 -2.68 5.11
CA TYR A 63 24.34 -4.03 5.66
C TYR A 63 24.23 -5.08 4.57
N LEU A 64 24.94 -6.17 4.75
CA LEU A 64 24.84 -7.37 3.95
C LEU A 64 24.44 -8.53 4.88
N THR A 65 23.51 -9.34 4.39
CA THR A 65 23.13 -10.59 5.06
C THR A 65 24.05 -11.73 4.59
N PRO A 66 24.11 -12.88 5.29
CA PRO A 66 24.90 -14.03 4.85
C PRO A 66 24.69 -14.38 3.37
N GLY A 67 25.79 -14.67 2.69
CA GLY A 67 25.79 -14.81 1.23
C GLY A 67 26.04 -13.52 0.47
N ASP A 68 26.45 -12.46 1.18
CA ASP A 68 26.81 -11.14 0.63
C ASP A 68 25.62 -10.41 -0.05
N VAL A 69 24.39 -10.70 0.43
CA VAL A 69 23.14 -10.19 -0.14
C VAL A 69 22.71 -8.90 0.58
N SER A 70 22.49 -7.84 -0.20
CA SER A 70 21.95 -6.57 0.31
C SER A 70 20.44 -6.59 0.38
N ILE A 71 19.91 -6.04 1.47
CA ILE A 71 18.47 -5.82 1.68
C ILE A 71 18.03 -4.43 1.16
N GLN A 72 18.96 -3.58 0.76
CA GLN A 72 18.69 -2.20 0.36
C GLN A 72 17.74 -2.15 -0.83
N SER A 73 16.63 -1.41 -0.68
CA SER A 73 15.52 -1.22 -1.62
C SER A 73 14.68 -2.48 -1.92
N VAL A 74 15.23 -3.69 -1.77
CA VAL A 74 14.53 -4.94 -2.07
C VAL A 74 13.88 -5.61 -0.86
N GLY A 75 14.38 -5.35 0.36
CA GLY A 75 13.92 -6.01 1.58
C GLY A 75 14.21 -7.50 1.63
N VAL A 76 13.54 -8.19 2.54
CA VAL A 76 13.58 -9.64 2.69
C VAL A 76 12.22 -10.20 2.29
N SER A 77 12.20 -11.11 1.33
CA SER A 77 10.96 -11.79 0.91
C SER A 77 10.62 -12.93 1.87
N PRO A 78 9.34 -13.16 2.19
CA PRO A 78 8.93 -14.34 2.95
C PRO A 78 9.14 -15.62 2.14
N ASP A 79 9.21 -16.76 2.83
CA ASP A 79 9.12 -18.08 2.22
C ASP A 79 7.67 -18.48 1.97
N ILE A 80 6.79 -18.11 2.90
CA ILE A 80 5.33 -18.29 2.79
C ILE A 80 4.69 -16.92 2.85
N GLU A 81 4.02 -16.55 1.77
CA GLU A 81 3.31 -15.28 1.72
C GLU A 81 1.94 -15.38 2.40
N THR A 82 1.61 -14.38 3.21
CA THR A 82 0.31 -14.22 3.85
C THR A 82 -0.25 -12.84 3.52
N ILE A 83 -1.55 -12.75 3.22
CA ILE A 83 -2.20 -11.50 2.85
C ILE A 83 -3.42 -11.29 3.74
N PRO A 84 -3.42 -10.26 4.63
CA PRO A 84 -4.55 -9.96 5.46
C PRO A 84 -5.69 -9.37 4.63
N VAL A 85 -6.87 -9.96 4.75
CA VAL A 85 -8.10 -9.43 4.20
C VAL A 85 -8.78 -8.59 5.27
N ALA A 86 -8.96 -7.32 5.00
CA ALA A 86 -9.72 -6.43 5.84
C ALA A 86 -11.19 -6.45 5.44
N VAL A 87 -12.08 -6.71 6.39
CA VAL A 87 -13.52 -6.70 6.17
C VAL A 87 -14.15 -5.76 7.20
N THR A 88 -14.61 -4.60 6.75
CA THR A 88 -15.31 -3.63 7.59
C THR A 88 -16.73 -3.41 7.07
N LYS A 89 -17.56 -2.63 7.78
CA LYS A 89 -18.91 -2.31 7.34
C LYS A 89 -18.94 -1.64 5.96
N ASP A 90 -17.95 -0.80 5.68
CA ASP A 90 -17.95 0.08 4.51
C ASP A 90 -17.06 -0.41 3.38
N PHE A 91 -16.12 -1.32 3.62
CA PHE A 91 -15.21 -1.80 2.60
C PHE A 91 -14.65 -3.19 2.88
N VAL A 92 -14.13 -3.80 1.81
CA VAL A 92 -13.28 -4.99 1.85
C VAL A 92 -11.97 -4.65 1.16
N ALA A 93 -10.87 -5.18 1.66
CA ALA A 93 -9.56 -5.04 1.03
C ALA A 93 -8.82 -6.37 1.06
N PHE A 94 -8.68 -7.01 -0.11
CA PHE A 94 -7.90 -8.24 -0.30
C PHE A 94 -6.41 -7.97 -0.46
N HIS A 95 -6.04 -6.81 -1.02
CA HIS A 95 -4.66 -6.51 -1.34
C HIS A 95 -3.97 -5.64 -0.29
N GLY A 96 -4.63 -5.40 0.85
CA GLY A 96 -4.20 -4.35 1.75
C GLY A 96 -4.26 -2.99 1.03
N ARG A 97 -4.77 -1.96 1.64
CA ARG A 97 -4.74 -0.64 0.99
C ARG A 97 -3.27 -0.23 0.84
N LYS A 98 -2.85 0.29 -0.32
CA LYS A 98 -1.59 1.04 -0.47
C LYS A 98 -1.47 2.15 0.59
N ARG A 99 -2.59 2.60 1.15
CA ARG A 99 -2.67 3.54 2.28
C ARG A 99 -2.10 2.99 3.58
N PHE A 100 -2.00 1.65 3.72
CA PHE A 100 -1.30 0.95 4.79
C PHE A 100 0.02 0.34 4.30
N ASP A 101 0.32 0.42 3.00
CA ASP A 101 1.66 0.23 2.53
C ASP A 101 2.49 1.36 3.11
N LEU A 102 3.18 1.05 4.19
CA LEU A 102 4.30 1.86 4.63
C LEU A 102 5.14 2.10 3.40
N VAL A 103 5.41 3.38 3.12
CA VAL A 103 6.27 3.76 2.01
C VAL A 103 7.55 2.92 2.13
N ARG A 104 7.80 2.03 1.17
CA ARG A 104 9.00 1.21 1.15
C ARG A 104 10.20 2.05 0.74
N GLU A 105 11.41 1.60 1.10
CA GLU A 105 12.65 2.30 0.77
C GLU A 105 12.76 2.61 -0.74
N GLU A 106 12.32 1.69 -1.61
CA GLU A 106 12.32 1.87 -3.07
C GLU A 106 11.41 2.99 -3.59
N ALA A 107 10.38 3.35 -2.83
CA ALA A 107 9.44 4.41 -3.17
C ALA A 107 9.88 5.81 -2.70
N LEU A 108 10.96 5.90 -1.92
CA LEU A 108 11.48 7.18 -1.47
C LEU A 108 12.12 7.94 -2.64
N ALA A 109 11.86 9.23 -2.73
CA ALA A 109 12.38 10.10 -3.80
C ALA A 109 13.92 10.12 -3.88
N SER A 110 14.60 9.75 -2.78
CA SER A 110 16.05 9.62 -2.67
C SER A 110 16.35 8.36 -1.89
N HIS A 111 16.72 7.29 -2.57
CA HIS A 111 17.15 6.04 -1.95
C HIS A 111 18.43 5.52 -2.62
N LEU A 112 19.20 4.77 -1.86
CA LEU A 112 20.37 4.08 -2.40
C LEU A 112 19.95 2.77 -3.06
N THR A 113 20.65 2.41 -4.12
CA THR A 113 20.56 1.08 -4.74
C THR A 113 21.79 0.26 -4.39
N SER A 114 21.71 -1.05 -4.51
CA SER A 114 22.84 -1.95 -4.31
C SER A 114 22.89 -2.98 -5.43
N ASN A 115 24.06 -3.16 -6.02
CA ASN A 115 24.32 -4.25 -6.99
C ASN A 115 24.39 -5.63 -6.33
N LYS A 116 24.42 -5.69 -5.00
CA LYS A 116 24.34 -6.93 -4.20
C LYS A 116 22.91 -7.25 -3.76
N ALA A 117 21.94 -6.42 -4.11
CA ALA A 117 20.53 -6.71 -3.87
C ALA A 117 20.10 -7.84 -4.80
N ASP A 118 19.39 -8.82 -4.24
CA ASP A 118 18.81 -9.91 -5.01
C ASP A 118 17.31 -9.72 -5.16
N PRO A 119 16.83 -9.11 -6.26
CA PRO A 119 15.41 -8.97 -6.53
C PRO A 119 14.74 -10.30 -6.88
N SER A 120 15.52 -11.36 -7.14
CA SER A 120 15.02 -12.69 -7.49
C SER A 120 14.65 -13.55 -6.28
N GLN A 121 14.72 -13.00 -5.05
CA GLN A 121 14.26 -13.71 -3.85
C GLN A 121 12.83 -14.19 -4.03
N LYS A 122 12.67 -15.48 -4.23
CA LYS A 122 11.36 -16.07 -4.52
C LYS A 122 10.60 -16.37 -3.23
N ILE A 123 9.31 -16.08 -3.27
CA ILE A 123 8.32 -16.66 -2.37
C ILE A 123 8.19 -18.13 -2.75
N THR A 124 8.29 -19.03 -1.77
CA THR A 124 8.25 -20.48 -2.02
C THR A 124 6.82 -20.99 -2.12
N ALA A 125 5.91 -20.44 -1.31
CA ALA A 125 4.52 -20.86 -1.26
C ALA A 125 3.57 -19.74 -0.87
N GLY A 126 2.28 -19.90 -1.13
CA GLY A 126 1.23 -18.91 -0.86
C GLY A 126 0.70 -18.27 -2.15
N PRO A 127 -0.06 -17.16 -2.07
CA PRO A 127 -0.44 -16.52 -0.81
C PRO A 127 -1.51 -17.28 -0.03
N ILE A 128 -1.47 -17.13 1.30
CA ILE A 128 -2.58 -17.49 2.19
C ILE A 128 -3.33 -16.21 2.51
N TYR A 129 -4.55 -16.08 2.01
CA TYR A 129 -5.44 -14.97 2.38
C TYR A 129 -6.13 -15.31 3.70
N PHE A 130 -6.06 -14.40 4.66
CA PHE A 130 -6.66 -14.61 5.98
C PHE A 130 -7.42 -13.38 6.47
N LEU A 131 -8.41 -13.60 7.34
CA LEU A 131 -9.13 -12.49 7.97
C LEU A 131 -8.21 -11.82 9.01
N GLY A 132 -7.86 -10.55 8.78
CA GLY A 132 -6.97 -9.80 9.66
C GLY A 132 -7.53 -9.63 11.07
N ALA A 133 -6.67 -9.65 12.08
CA ALA A 133 -7.10 -9.45 13.48
C ALA A 133 -7.75 -8.07 13.67
N GLY A 134 -8.92 -8.04 14.30
CA GLY A 134 -9.71 -6.82 14.54
C GLY A 134 -10.60 -6.38 13.37
N TYR A 135 -10.52 -7.02 12.21
CA TYR A 135 -11.37 -6.73 11.06
C TYR A 135 -12.66 -7.57 11.01
N ASP A 136 -12.84 -8.49 11.95
CA ASP A 136 -14.08 -9.27 12.11
C ASP A 136 -15.16 -8.52 12.93
N GLN A 137 -14.83 -7.37 13.48
CA GLN A 137 -15.77 -6.55 14.25
C GLN A 137 -16.67 -5.79 13.28
N LEU A 138 -17.64 -6.51 12.70
CA LEU A 138 -18.75 -5.93 11.92
C LEU A 138 -19.76 -5.17 12.81
N ASP A 139 -19.50 -5.12 14.12
CA ASP A 139 -20.41 -4.58 15.09
C ASP A 139 -19.96 -3.19 15.55
N ASP A 140 -20.79 -2.21 15.23
CA ASP A 140 -21.09 -1.03 16.04
C ASP A 140 -20.03 0.05 16.25
N ASP A 141 -19.34 0.49 15.23
CA ASP A 141 -18.86 1.87 15.25
C ASP A 141 -19.89 2.80 14.56
N ASP A 142 -21.08 2.87 15.13
CA ASP A 142 -21.94 4.04 15.01
C ASP A 142 -21.32 5.12 15.91
N ASP A 143 -20.38 5.89 15.34
CA ASP A 143 -19.65 6.98 16.01
C ASP A 143 -20.60 8.09 16.55
N SER A 144 -21.90 7.96 16.33
CA SER A 144 -22.91 8.93 16.77
C SER A 144 -23.38 8.74 18.22
N LYS A 145 -22.99 7.64 18.90
CA LYS A 145 -23.32 7.40 20.31
C LYS A 145 -22.07 6.94 21.07
N LYS A 146 -21.36 7.89 21.66
CA LYS A 146 -20.43 7.62 22.78
C LYS A 146 -21.24 7.07 23.94
N ASP A 147 -21.27 5.77 24.10
CA ASP A 147 -21.87 5.08 25.21
C ASP A 147 -20.74 4.63 26.15
N ASP A 148 -20.52 5.34 27.26
CA ASP A 148 -19.47 5.08 28.25
C ASP A 148 -19.44 3.59 28.69
N LYS A 149 -20.60 2.90 28.63
CA LYS A 149 -20.70 1.47 28.95
C LYS A 149 -20.04 0.55 27.91
N LYS A 150 -19.95 0.97 26.63
CA LYS A 150 -19.27 0.18 25.58
C LYS A 150 -17.74 0.30 25.69
N ASP A 151 -17.26 1.47 26.08
CA ASP A 151 -15.81 1.69 26.29
C ASP A 151 -15.29 0.89 27.50
N ASP A 152 -16.08 0.80 28.57
CA ASP A 152 -15.75 -0.04 29.74
C ASP A 152 -15.76 -1.54 29.40
N ALA A 153 -16.68 -2.01 28.56
CA ALA A 153 -16.72 -3.40 28.11
C ALA A 153 -15.54 -3.74 27.19
N LYS A 154 -15.21 -2.85 26.23
CA LYS A 154 -14.02 -2.98 25.35
C LYS A 154 -12.71 -2.97 26.17
N LYS A 155 -12.62 -2.12 27.18
CA LYS A 155 -11.47 -2.04 28.09
C LYS A 155 -11.33 -3.31 28.92
N LYS A 156 -12.42 -3.81 29.52
CA LYS A 156 -12.43 -5.09 30.26
C LYS A 156 -12.04 -6.28 29.39
N ALA A 157 -12.52 -6.35 28.15
CA ALA A 157 -12.13 -7.40 27.19
C ALA A 157 -10.64 -7.30 26.81
N LYS A 158 -10.10 -6.10 26.68
CA LYS A 158 -8.68 -5.85 26.39
C LYS A 158 -7.79 -6.22 27.58
N ASP A 159 -8.24 -5.96 28.80
CA ASP A 159 -7.52 -6.30 30.02
C ASP A 159 -7.59 -7.81 30.34
N ALA A 160 -8.68 -8.50 29.96
CA ALA A 160 -8.80 -9.96 30.11
C ALA A 160 -7.83 -10.75 29.20
N ARG A 161 -7.26 -10.12 28.18
CA ARG A 161 -6.27 -10.71 27.28
C ARG A 161 -4.84 -10.60 27.81
N LYS A 162 -4.64 -9.96 28.96
CA LYS A 162 -3.32 -9.73 29.56
C LYS A 162 -3.10 -10.55 30.81
N ASP A 163 -1.87 -11.01 31.00
CA ASP A 163 -1.43 -11.62 32.25
C ASP A 163 -1.25 -10.55 33.36
N LYS A 164 -0.90 -11.01 34.58
CA LYS A 164 -0.66 -10.12 35.73
C LYS A 164 0.49 -9.12 35.52
N ALA A 165 1.36 -9.37 34.56
CA ALA A 165 2.47 -8.49 34.18
C ALA A 165 2.11 -7.52 33.04
N GLY A 166 0.87 -7.58 32.52
CA GLY A 166 0.41 -6.75 31.42
C GLY A 166 0.76 -7.24 30.02
N ASN A 167 1.35 -8.45 29.89
CA ASN A 167 1.64 -9.08 28.61
C ASN A 167 0.43 -9.82 28.09
N LEU A 168 0.33 -9.95 26.76
CA LEU A 168 -0.72 -10.79 26.14
C LEU A 168 -0.56 -12.25 26.56
N THR A 169 -1.67 -12.90 26.90
CA THR A 169 -1.69 -14.33 27.18
C THR A 169 -1.41 -15.14 25.91
N ALA A 170 -0.99 -16.40 26.09
CA ALA A 170 -0.76 -17.30 24.94
C ALA A 170 -2.02 -17.48 24.09
N GLU A 171 -3.19 -17.57 24.71
CA GLU A 171 -4.48 -17.67 24.06
C GLU A 171 -4.76 -16.42 23.24
N ALA A 172 -4.52 -15.22 23.79
CA ALA A 172 -4.72 -13.96 23.11
C ALA A 172 -3.76 -13.76 21.92
N LEU A 173 -2.51 -14.24 22.04
CA LEU A 173 -1.56 -14.25 20.93
C LEU A 173 -2.02 -15.17 19.79
N LEU A 174 -2.61 -16.32 20.11
CA LEU A 174 -3.11 -17.27 19.11
C LEU A 174 -4.43 -16.84 18.43
N GLU A 175 -5.04 -15.76 18.89
CA GLU A 175 -6.12 -15.10 18.14
C GLU A 175 -5.59 -14.42 16.86
N ASP A 176 -4.29 -14.04 16.83
CA ASP A 176 -3.64 -13.54 15.63
C ASP A 176 -3.43 -14.69 14.63
N PRO A 177 -3.97 -14.56 13.40
CA PRO A 177 -3.88 -15.63 12.40
C PRO A 177 -2.44 -15.95 11.99
N GLU A 178 -1.56 -14.96 11.87
CA GLU A 178 -0.17 -15.20 11.47
C GLU A 178 0.62 -15.88 12.58
N ILE A 179 0.38 -15.54 13.85
CA ILE A 179 1.00 -16.22 15.00
C ILE A 179 0.50 -17.67 15.09
N ARG A 180 -0.80 -17.89 14.84
CA ARG A 180 -1.36 -19.25 14.81
C ARG A 180 -0.74 -20.08 13.69
N MET A 181 -0.68 -19.56 12.45
CA MET A 181 -0.05 -20.24 11.31
C MET A 181 1.43 -20.54 11.57
N ALA A 182 2.16 -19.61 12.20
CA ALA A 182 3.55 -19.82 12.58
C ALA A 182 3.70 -20.97 13.61
N ARG A 183 2.84 -21.03 14.62
CA ARG A 183 2.78 -22.16 15.58
C ARG A 183 2.49 -23.47 14.87
N ASP A 184 1.48 -23.49 14.01
CA ASP A 184 1.05 -24.69 13.32
C ASP A 184 2.13 -25.21 12.37
N LEU A 185 2.88 -24.30 11.71
CA LEU A 185 4.05 -24.65 10.91
C LEU A 185 5.19 -25.24 11.77
N VAL A 186 5.45 -24.69 12.95
CA VAL A 186 6.45 -25.25 13.88
C VAL A 186 6.07 -26.66 14.34
N VAL A 187 4.79 -26.89 14.64
CA VAL A 187 4.28 -28.22 15.04
C VAL A 187 4.30 -29.22 13.87
N TRP A 188 3.97 -28.75 12.68
CA TRP A 188 3.95 -29.55 11.45
C TRP A 188 5.35 -29.92 10.96
N ALA A 189 6.38 -29.13 11.28
CA ALA A 189 7.72 -29.23 10.73
C ALA A 189 8.39 -30.60 11.06
N PRO A 190 8.87 -31.32 10.04
CA PRO A 190 9.49 -32.64 10.25
C PRO A 190 10.91 -32.55 10.84
N ALA A 191 11.59 -31.41 10.68
CA ALA A 191 12.94 -31.17 11.16
C ALA A 191 13.21 -29.65 11.33
N PRO A 192 14.25 -29.26 12.08
CA PRO A 192 14.47 -27.85 12.47
C PRO A 192 15.14 -26.97 11.38
N THR A 193 15.49 -27.52 10.23
CA THR A 193 16.12 -26.77 9.14
C THR A 193 15.07 -26.16 8.20
N ARG A 194 15.36 -25.00 7.61
CA ARG A 194 14.50 -24.33 6.65
C ARG A 194 14.10 -25.25 5.48
N ASP A 195 15.07 -25.93 4.87
CA ASP A 195 14.83 -26.80 3.72
C ASP A 195 13.92 -27.98 4.06
N ALA A 196 14.09 -28.57 5.23
CA ALA A 196 13.21 -29.64 5.69
C ALA A 196 11.78 -29.15 5.97
N MET A 197 11.65 -27.94 6.53
CA MET A 197 10.34 -27.30 6.74
C MET A 197 9.66 -26.98 5.42
N LEU A 198 10.39 -26.58 4.39
CA LEU A 198 9.84 -26.23 3.07
C LEU A 198 9.61 -27.42 2.14
N ALA A 199 10.20 -28.57 2.39
CA ALA A 199 10.16 -29.73 1.48
C ALA A 199 8.74 -30.23 1.13
N LYS A 200 7.73 -29.97 1.96
CA LYS A 200 6.32 -30.34 1.74
C LYS A 200 5.38 -29.18 2.02
N ILE A 201 5.86 -27.97 1.87
CA ILE A 201 5.15 -26.76 2.30
C ILE A 201 3.82 -26.57 1.58
N ASP A 202 3.68 -27.03 0.33
CA ASP A 202 2.43 -26.93 -0.43
C ASP A 202 1.26 -27.64 0.28
N LYS A 203 1.53 -28.74 0.98
CA LYS A 203 0.49 -29.45 1.76
C LYS A 203 0.04 -28.64 2.96
N PHE A 204 0.98 -28.02 3.66
CA PHE A 204 0.68 -27.13 4.78
C PHE A 204 -0.13 -25.92 4.30
N VAL A 205 0.33 -25.26 3.23
CA VAL A 205 -0.35 -24.09 2.66
C VAL A 205 -1.76 -24.44 2.17
N ALA A 206 -1.93 -25.61 1.54
CA ALA A 206 -3.26 -26.08 1.12
C ALA A 206 -4.20 -26.31 2.32
N GLN A 207 -3.68 -26.86 3.43
CA GLN A 207 -4.45 -27.05 4.65
C GLN A 207 -4.85 -25.73 5.31
N GLU A 208 -3.89 -24.79 5.46
CA GLU A 208 -4.17 -23.48 6.01
C GLU A 208 -5.14 -22.68 5.12
N ASN A 209 -4.98 -22.74 3.81
CA ASN A 209 -5.91 -22.12 2.87
C ASN A 209 -7.35 -22.64 3.04
N GLN A 210 -7.56 -23.94 3.32
CA GLN A 210 -8.92 -24.47 3.58
C GLN A 210 -9.52 -23.85 4.85
N VAL A 211 -8.72 -23.72 5.91
CA VAL A 211 -9.16 -23.12 7.18
C VAL A 211 -9.53 -21.65 6.98
N GLU A 212 -8.64 -20.89 6.34
CA GLU A 212 -8.84 -19.44 6.16
C GLU A 212 -9.93 -19.14 5.12
N GLN A 213 -10.05 -19.91 4.05
CA GLN A 213 -11.15 -19.79 3.09
C GLN A 213 -12.52 -19.95 3.75
N LYS A 214 -12.64 -20.89 4.70
CA LYS A 214 -13.88 -21.02 5.45
C LYS A 214 -14.18 -19.78 6.28
N ARG A 215 -13.19 -19.24 7.00
CA ARG A 215 -13.34 -18.03 7.81
C ARG A 215 -13.72 -16.81 6.96
N LEU A 216 -13.07 -16.65 5.81
CA LEU A 216 -13.39 -15.59 4.87
C LEU A 216 -14.82 -15.75 4.31
N SER A 217 -15.21 -16.99 3.93
CA SER A 217 -16.55 -17.26 3.43
C SER A 217 -17.62 -16.97 4.49
N ASP A 218 -17.38 -17.33 5.74
CA ASP A 218 -18.27 -17.04 6.85
C ASP A 218 -18.38 -15.51 7.12
N ALA A 219 -17.26 -14.78 7.01
CA ALA A 219 -17.24 -13.32 7.16
C ALA A 219 -18.00 -12.62 6.03
N PHE A 220 -17.86 -13.07 4.79
CA PHE A 220 -18.56 -12.49 3.65
C PHE A 220 -20.03 -12.89 3.59
N ALA A 221 -20.40 -14.11 4.03
CA ALA A 221 -21.79 -14.54 4.12
C ALA A 221 -22.61 -13.62 5.05
N ARG A 222 -22.01 -13.12 6.14
CA ARG A 222 -22.63 -12.10 7.01
C ARG A 222 -22.94 -10.79 6.30
N ARG A 223 -22.32 -10.55 5.13
CA ARG A 223 -22.58 -9.42 4.24
C ARG A 223 -23.46 -9.77 3.04
N GLY A 224 -24.02 -10.97 3.00
CA GLY A 224 -24.83 -11.46 1.90
C GLY A 224 -24.04 -11.81 0.64
N VAL A 225 -22.72 -12.01 0.76
CA VAL A 225 -21.85 -12.41 -0.35
C VAL A 225 -21.50 -13.89 -0.23
N ASP A 226 -21.92 -14.70 -1.21
CA ASP A 226 -21.50 -16.10 -1.33
C ASP A 226 -20.06 -16.16 -1.85
N TRP A 227 -19.11 -16.39 -0.97
CA TRP A 227 -17.67 -16.43 -1.27
C TRP A 227 -17.11 -17.85 -1.33
N ALA A 228 -17.97 -18.86 -1.25
CA ALA A 228 -17.51 -20.23 -1.33
C ALA A 228 -16.78 -20.49 -2.66
N PRO A 229 -15.62 -21.18 -2.63
CA PRO A 229 -14.98 -21.63 -3.85
C PRO A 229 -15.84 -22.68 -4.54
N GLY A 230 -15.77 -22.74 -5.85
CA GLY A 230 -16.51 -23.71 -6.63
C GLY A 230 -15.61 -24.61 -7.48
N PRO A 231 -16.17 -25.64 -8.13
CA PRO A 231 -15.43 -26.50 -9.04
C PRO A 231 -15.02 -25.76 -10.33
N ALA A 232 -13.95 -26.24 -10.95
CA ALA A 232 -13.56 -25.76 -12.26
C ALA A 232 -14.69 -25.96 -13.30
N PRO A 233 -14.81 -25.07 -14.29
CA PRO A 233 -15.80 -25.25 -15.34
C PRO A 233 -15.63 -26.57 -16.08
N GLU A 234 -16.75 -27.22 -16.42
CA GLU A 234 -16.75 -28.41 -17.26
C GLU A 234 -16.18 -28.12 -18.65
N PRO A 235 -15.55 -29.08 -19.32
CA PRO A 235 -15.06 -28.92 -20.69
C PRO A 235 -16.13 -28.34 -21.61
N GLY A 236 -15.80 -27.29 -22.35
CA GLY A 236 -16.73 -26.60 -23.26
C GLY A 236 -17.70 -25.61 -22.61
N LYS A 237 -17.65 -25.46 -21.28
CA LYS A 237 -18.38 -24.41 -20.56
C LYS A 237 -17.42 -23.36 -20.03
N SER A 238 -17.83 -22.11 -20.02
CA SER A 238 -17.03 -21.00 -19.47
C SER A 238 -17.94 -19.94 -18.88
N ALA A 239 -17.45 -19.23 -17.89
CA ALA A 239 -18.06 -17.98 -17.47
C ALA A 239 -17.57 -16.84 -18.37
N VAL A 240 -18.44 -15.91 -18.68
CA VAL A 240 -18.14 -14.68 -19.43
C VAL A 240 -18.74 -13.54 -18.64
N LEU A 241 -17.90 -12.69 -18.09
CA LEU A 241 -18.32 -11.64 -17.17
C LEU A 241 -18.41 -10.30 -17.88
N LYS A 242 -19.59 -9.67 -17.82
CA LYS A 242 -19.85 -8.34 -18.35
C LYS A 242 -20.04 -7.35 -17.20
N MET A 243 -19.30 -6.26 -17.23
CA MET A 243 -19.35 -5.21 -16.23
C MET A 243 -20.01 -3.94 -16.79
N ALA A 244 -20.85 -3.30 -15.96
CA ALA A 244 -21.39 -1.96 -16.19
C ALA A 244 -21.19 -1.11 -14.93
N ILE A 245 -20.85 0.17 -15.12
CA ILE A 245 -20.47 1.09 -14.05
C ILE A 245 -21.35 2.34 -14.13
N LYS A 246 -21.82 2.84 -13.01
CA LYS A 246 -22.57 4.10 -12.93
C LYS A 246 -22.32 4.78 -11.59
N THR A 247 -22.59 6.08 -11.51
CA THR A 247 -22.68 6.84 -10.27
C THR A 247 -24.14 7.20 -9.94
N ASP A 248 -24.37 7.56 -8.69
CA ASP A 248 -25.64 8.16 -8.22
C ASP A 248 -25.66 9.68 -8.45
N LYS A 249 -24.58 10.26 -8.95
CA LYS A 249 -24.43 11.69 -9.17
C LYS A 249 -24.71 12.09 -10.60
N LYS A 250 -25.35 13.27 -10.75
CA LYS A 250 -25.59 13.85 -12.07
C LYS A 250 -24.25 14.15 -12.76
N ASP A 251 -24.15 13.78 -14.04
CA ASP A 251 -22.95 14.00 -14.87
C ASP A 251 -21.65 13.46 -14.21
N ASN A 252 -21.78 12.43 -13.36
CA ASN A 252 -20.69 11.83 -12.56
C ASN A 252 -19.91 12.86 -11.74
N THR A 253 -20.55 13.95 -11.26
CA THR A 253 -19.90 15.03 -10.54
C THR A 253 -20.21 14.95 -9.05
N VAL A 254 -19.17 14.85 -8.21
CA VAL A 254 -19.23 14.88 -6.74
C VAL A 254 -18.72 16.23 -6.27
N LEU A 255 -19.48 16.95 -5.45
CA LEU A 255 -19.04 18.22 -4.89
C LEU A 255 -18.02 18.03 -3.77
N ALA A 256 -17.10 18.98 -3.61
CA ALA A 256 -16.18 18.98 -2.48
C ALA A 256 -16.92 18.94 -1.15
N GLY A 257 -16.47 18.07 -0.22
CA GLY A 257 -17.14 17.81 1.05
C GLY A 257 -18.31 16.81 0.97
N GLU A 258 -18.71 16.39 -0.24
CA GLU A 258 -19.78 15.41 -0.43
C GLU A 258 -19.26 13.99 -0.70
N SER A 259 -20.20 13.06 -0.68
CA SER A 259 -19.96 11.67 -1.09
C SER A 259 -20.85 11.28 -2.26
N GLY A 260 -20.37 10.40 -3.11
CA GLY A 260 -21.11 9.72 -4.15
C GLY A 260 -21.03 8.21 -3.99
N LEU A 261 -21.89 7.49 -4.71
CA LEU A 261 -21.84 6.04 -4.80
C LEU A 261 -21.48 5.64 -6.24
N ILE A 262 -20.44 4.83 -6.37
CA ILE A 262 -20.14 4.13 -7.60
C ILE A 262 -20.79 2.75 -7.51
N THR A 263 -21.66 2.44 -8.46
CA THR A 263 -22.35 1.16 -8.56
C THR A 263 -21.75 0.38 -9.73
N VAL A 264 -21.24 -0.80 -9.43
CA VAL A 264 -20.76 -1.75 -10.45
C VAL A 264 -21.69 -2.94 -10.47
N SER A 265 -22.16 -3.28 -11.67
CA SER A 265 -23.00 -4.47 -11.94
C SER A 265 -22.18 -5.45 -12.76
N VAL A 266 -22.15 -6.71 -12.35
CA VAL A 266 -21.49 -7.78 -13.11
C VAL A 266 -22.51 -8.85 -13.46
N THR A 267 -22.66 -9.11 -14.78
CA THR A 267 -23.54 -10.13 -15.33
C THR A 267 -22.69 -11.28 -15.89
N ASN A 268 -23.05 -12.51 -15.59
CA ASN A 268 -22.45 -13.69 -16.21
C ASN A 268 -23.22 -14.04 -17.49
N GLU A 269 -22.66 -13.70 -18.65
CA GLU A 269 -23.21 -14.02 -19.98
C GLU A 269 -22.79 -15.42 -20.49
N GLY A 270 -21.98 -16.13 -19.67
CA GLY A 270 -21.44 -17.45 -20.01
C GLY A 270 -22.36 -18.61 -19.69
N THR A 271 -21.81 -19.82 -19.78
CA THR A 271 -22.52 -21.10 -19.58
C THR A 271 -22.10 -21.85 -18.31
N ALA A 272 -21.08 -21.36 -17.60
CA ALA A 272 -20.64 -21.88 -16.31
C ALA A 272 -20.77 -20.82 -15.21
N PRO A 273 -20.98 -21.20 -13.95
CA PRO A 273 -20.93 -20.26 -12.84
C PRO A 273 -19.51 -19.69 -12.65
N ALA A 274 -19.44 -18.41 -12.27
CA ALA A 274 -18.21 -17.76 -11.81
C ALA A 274 -18.23 -17.72 -10.29
N PHE A 275 -17.08 -17.95 -9.67
CA PHE A 275 -16.92 -18.00 -8.22
C PHE A 275 -15.93 -16.95 -7.73
N GLN A 276 -16.16 -16.42 -6.51
CA GLN A 276 -15.29 -15.43 -5.87
C GLN A 276 -15.04 -14.21 -6.77
N VAL A 277 -16.09 -13.77 -7.48
CA VAL A 277 -16.02 -12.62 -8.37
C VAL A 277 -15.85 -11.33 -7.55
N ARG A 278 -14.88 -10.54 -7.94
CA ARG A 278 -14.57 -9.22 -7.34
C ARG A 278 -14.09 -8.24 -8.39
N ALA A 279 -14.25 -6.96 -8.14
CA ALA A 279 -13.64 -5.90 -8.92
C ALA A 279 -12.76 -5.03 -8.04
N PHE A 280 -11.76 -4.43 -8.65
CA PHE A 280 -10.79 -3.55 -8.01
C PHE A 280 -10.64 -2.28 -8.85
N SER A 281 -10.69 -1.12 -8.20
CA SER A 281 -10.51 0.16 -8.88
C SER A 281 -9.05 0.60 -8.85
N ASP A 282 -8.62 1.23 -9.94
CA ASP A 282 -7.32 1.86 -10.12
C ASP A 282 -7.53 3.30 -10.58
N SER A 283 -6.97 4.28 -9.89
CA SER A 283 -7.12 5.70 -10.20
C SER A 283 -5.95 6.52 -9.66
N ASP A 284 -5.56 7.55 -10.40
CA ASP A 284 -4.56 8.53 -9.95
C ASP A 284 -5.03 9.36 -8.73
N TYR A 285 -6.31 9.30 -8.41
CA TYR A 285 -6.88 9.96 -7.26
C TYR A 285 -7.10 8.99 -6.11
N SER A 286 -6.32 9.12 -5.04
CA SER A 286 -6.29 8.19 -3.91
C SER A 286 -7.65 7.92 -3.22
N TYR A 287 -8.61 8.84 -3.34
CA TYR A 287 -9.96 8.64 -2.82
C TYR A 287 -10.81 7.71 -3.70
N PHE A 288 -10.44 7.52 -4.95
CA PHE A 288 -11.12 6.63 -5.91
C PHE A 288 -10.33 5.35 -6.16
N ASP A 289 -9.06 5.34 -5.77
CA ASP A 289 -8.16 4.22 -5.95
C ASP A 289 -8.43 3.09 -4.95
N GLU A 290 -8.09 1.88 -5.32
CA GLU A 290 -8.10 0.67 -4.48
C GLU A 290 -9.45 0.37 -3.80
N ARG A 291 -10.56 0.61 -4.52
CA ARG A 291 -11.89 0.20 -4.06
C ARG A 291 -12.16 -1.23 -4.49
N GLU A 292 -12.29 -2.12 -3.54
CA GLU A 292 -12.66 -3.50 -3.80
C GLU A 292 -14.16 -3.71 -3.66
N LEU A 293 -14.75 -4.36 -4.65
CA LEU A 293 -16.16 -4.68 -4.74
C LEU A 293 -16.32 -6.19 -4.85
N LEU A 294 -17.13 -6.79 -3.99
CA LEU A 294 -17.36 -8.22 -3.94
C LEU A 294 -18.73 -8.57 -4.53
N PHE A 295 -18.75 -9.53 -5.44
CA PHE A 295 -19.95 -10.07 -6.07
C PHE A 295 -20.20 -11.52 -5.65
N GLY A 296 -19.12 -12.26 -5.28
CA GLY A 296 -19.18 -13.66 -4.91
C GLY A 296 -19.50 -14.57 -6.09
N ARG A 297 -20.43 -15.52 -5.91
CA ARG A 297 -20.89 -16.43 -6.95
C ARG A 297 -21.89 -15.74 -7.88
N ILE A 298 -21.69 -15.90 -9.20
CA ILE A 298 -22.60 -15.42 -10.25
C ILE A 298 -22.90 -16.58 -11.19
N ASP A 299 -24.12 -17.11 -11.13
CA ASP A 299 -24.58 -18.18 -12.03
C ASP A 299 -24.84 -17.64 -13.45
N PRO A 300 -24.87 -18.50 -14.48
CA PRO A 300 -25.22 -18.11 -15.84
C PRO A 300 -26.52 -17.32 -15.91
N GLY A 301 -26.49 -16.16 -16.61
CA GLY A 301 -27.61 -15.24 -16.74
C GLY A 301 -27.88 -14.36 -15.52
N GLN A 302 -27.19 -14.56 -14.40
CA GLN A 302 -27.36 -13.73 -13.20
C GLN A 302 -26.54 -12.44 -13.26
N THR A 303 -27.07 -11.41 -12.58
CA THR A 303 -26.38 -10.13 -12.34
C THR A 303 -26.21 -9.93 -10.84
N ARG A 304 -25.02 -9.55 -10.41
CA ARG A 304 -24.72 -9.08 -9.06
C ARG A 304 -24.32 -7.63 -9.08
N VAL A 305 -24.64 -6.91 -8.03
CA VAL A 305 -24.39 -5.48 -7.90
C VAL A 305 -23.64 -5.22 -6.60
N ALA A 306 -22.61 -4.41 -6.68
CA ALA A 306 -21.91 -3.91 -5.51
C ALA A 306 -21.68 -2.40 -5.63
N THR A 307 -21.56 -1.72 -4.50
CA THR A 307 -21.38 -0.26 -4.44
C THR A 307 -20.15 0.09 -3.63
N ALA A 308 -19.42 1.11 -4.09
CA ALA A 308 -18.38 1.77 -3.32
C ALA A 308 -18.77 3.21 -3.03
N LYS A 309 -18.67 3.62 -1.78
CA LYS A 309 -18.79 5.01 -1.39
C LYS A 309 -17.48 5.72 -1.70
N VAL A 310 -17.55 6.82 -2.41
CA VAL A 310 -16.43 7.71 -2.70
C VAL A 310 -16.73 9.06 -2.06
N ALA A 311 -15.76 9.60 -1.32
CA ALA A 311 -15.90 10.90 -0.67
C ALA A 311 -14.86 11.85 -1.27
N VAL A 312 -15.23 13.10 -1.49
CA VAL A 312 -14.34 14.15 -1.94
C VAL A 312 -14.08 15.09 -0.76
N ASN A 313 -12.81 15.41 -0.52
CA ASN A 313 -12.44 16.32 0.58
C ASN A 313 -13.07 17.70 0.37
N GLU A 314 -13.46 18.39 1.45
CA GLU A 314 -14.05 19.73 1.40
C GLU A 314 -13.11 20.80 0.81
N HIS A 315 -11.80 20.56 0.84
CA HIS A 315 -10.78 21.43 0.28
C HIS A 315 -10.22 20.92 -1.06
N GLU A 316 -10.90 19.93 -1.68
CA GLU A 316 -10.44 19.38 -2.95
C GLU A 316 -10.56 20.40 -4.07
N LEU A 317 -9.58 20.34 -4.98
CA LEU A 317 -9.58 21.14 -6.19
C LEU A 317 -10.48 20.50 -7.25
N SER A 318 -11.06 21.31 -8.14
CA SER A 318 -11.79 20.80 -9.30
C SER A 318 -10.86 19.98 -10.20
N ARG A 319 -11.25 18.72 -10.44
CA ARG A 319 -10.50 17.77 -11.26
C ARG A 319 -11.45 16.73 -11.87
N THR A 320 -10.98 16.03 -12.88
CA THR A 320 -11.66 14.85 -13.43
C THR A 320 -10.67 13.71 -13.44
N ASP A 321 -11.05 12.58 -12.86
CA ASP A 321 -10.23 11.40 -12.75
C ASP A 321 -10.92 10.22 -13.41
N ARG A 322 -10.12 9.44 -14.11
CA ARG A 322 -10.53 8.13 -14.58
C ARG A 322 -10.42 7.12 -13.46
N ILE A 323 -11.42 6.27 -13.36
CA ILE A 323 -11.44 5.12 -12.48
C ILE A 323 -11.54 3.89 -13.36
N ASP A 324 -10.46 3.14 -13.48
CA ASP A 324 -10.42 1.86 -14.17
C ASP A 324 -10.82 0.75 -13.20
N PHE A 325 -11.55 -0.26 -13.68
CA PHE A 325 -11.93 -1.41 -12.90
C PHE A 325 -11.40 -2.69 -13.54
N GLN A 326 -10.71 -3.47 -12.74
CA GLN A 326 -10.26 -4.82 -13.09
C GLN A 326 -11.17 -5.84 -12.42
N LEU A 327 -11.55 -6.87 -13.17
CA LEU A 327 -12.41 -7.94 -12.70
C LEU A 327 -11.59 -9.21 -12.48
N PHE A 328 -11.80 -9.86 -11.35
CA PHE A 328 -11.14 -11.10 -10.97
C PHE A 328 -12.17 -12.12 -10.51
N ASP A 329 -11.89 -13.38 -10.74
CA ASP A 329 -12.61 -14.52 -10.18
C ASP A 329 -11.68 -15.71 -9.96
N GLN A 330 -12.19 -16.78 -9.40
CA GLN A 330 -11.37 -17.96 -9.03
C GLN A 330 -10.64 -18.61 -10.21
N TYR A 331 -11.20 -18.53 -11.43
CA TYR A 331 -10.70 -19.23 -12.61
C TYR A 331 -10.27 -18.31 -13.76
N ALA A 332 -10.06 -17.04 -13.48
CA ALA A 332 -9.69 -16.04 -14.47
C ALA A 332 -10.62 -16.05 -15.71
N SER A 333 -11.92 -16.01 -15.45
CA SER A 333 -12.97 -16.04 -16.50
C SER A 333 -12.79 -14.92 -17.51
N THR A 334 -13.30 -15.15 -18.72
CA THR A 334 -13.23 -14.16 -19.78
C THR A 334 -14.10 -12.95 -19.43
N VAL A 335 -13.51 -11.76 -19.57
CA VAL A 335 -14.26 -10.50 -19.49
C VAL A 335 -14.84 -10.16 -20.86
N SER A 336 -16.16 -9.98 -20.93
CA SER A 336 -16.86 -9.64 -22.17
C SER A 336 -16.26 -8.40 -22.84
N PRO A 337 -16.06 -8.40 -24.17
CA PRO A 337 -15.60 -7.22 -24.91
C PRO A 337 -16.53 -6.00 -24.78
N SER A 338 -17.81 -6.22 -24.48
CA SER A 338 -18.81 -5.18 -24.26
C SER A 338 -18.82 -4.61 -22.83
N SER A 339 -17.90 -5.04 -21.96
CA SER A 339 -17.78 -4.53 -20.60
C SER A 339 -17.34 -3.08 -20.60
N GLN A 340 -18.02 -2.26 -19.83
CA GLN A 340 -17.51 -0.95 -19.42
C GLN A 340 -16.43 -1.18 -18.37
N ARG A 341 -15.19 -0.78 -18.64
CA ARG A 341 -14.05 -1.03 -17.76
C ARG A 341 -13.62 0.19 -16.97
N TRP A 342 -14.15 1.35 -17.27
CA TRP A 342 -13.79 2.61 -16.63
C TRP A 342 -14.95 3.59 -16.62
N ILE A 343 -14.85 4.59 -15.75
CA ILE A 343 -15.74 5.73 -15.67
C ILE A 343 -14.92 6.97 -15.33
N ASP A 344 -15.24 8.12 -15.93
CA ASP A 344 -14.66 9.39 -15.53
C ASP A 344 -15.57 10.02 -14.47
N VAL A 345 -14.99 10.43 -13.35
CA VAL A 345 -15.67 11.09 -12.23
C VAL A 345 -15.04 12.46 -12.01
N SER A 346 -15.87 13.48 -12.00
CA SER A 346 -15.44 14.85 -11.73
C SER A 346 -15.64 15.20 -10.25
N SER A 347 -14.63 15.79 -9.64
CA SER A 347 -14.74 16.48 -8.36
C SER A 347 -14.95 17.97 -8.64
N ALA A 348 -16.08 18.54 -8.25
CA ALA A 348 -16.30 19.98 -8.32
C ALA A 348 -15.96 20.58 -6.96
N GLY A 349 -14.80 21.23 -6.91
CA GLY A 349 -14.22 21.79 -5.72
C GLY A 349 -13.91 23.27 -5.86
N ILE A 350 -12.93 23.73 -5.12
CA ILE A 350 -12.41 25.09 -5.24
C ILE A 350 -11.65 25.26 -6.56
N SER A 351 -11.76 26.43 -7.18
CA SER A 351 -11.01 26.74 -8.39
C SER A 351 -9.50 26.62 -8.14
N ARG A 352 -8.77 26.09 -9.12
CA ARG A 352 -7.32 25.93 -9.01
C ARG A 352 -6.61 27.28 -9.07
N PRO A 353 -5.60 27.50 -8.21
CA PRO A 353 -4.63 28.53 -8.46
C PRO A 353 -3.71 28.11 -9.61
N ASP A 354 -3.54 28.95 -10.61
CA ASP A 354 -2.58 28.76 -11.70
C ASP A 354 -1.48 29.79 -11.61
N PHE A 355 -0.27 29.38 -11.97
CA PHE A 355 0.92 30.21 -11.91
C PHE A 355 1.67 30.18 -13.24
N ALA A 356 2.00 31.36 -13.74
CA ALA A 356 2.98 31.50 -14.81
C ALA A 356 4.36 31.70 -14.18
N LEU A 357 5.34 30.95 -14.67
CA LEU A 357 6.73 31.02 -14.23
C LEU A 357 7.62 31.57 -15.31
N ALA A 358 8.44 32.56 -14.93
CA ALA A 358 9.58 32.99 -15.71
C ALA A 358 10.81 33.02 -14.81
N TYR A 359 11.98 32.81 -15.36
CA TYR A 359 13.23 32.87 -14.62
C TYR A 359 14.30 33.68 -15.37
N GLN A 360 15.21 34.26 -14.61
CA GLN A 360 16.36 34.97 -15.09
C GLN A 360 17.59 34.52 -14.32
N LEU A 361 18.64 34.15 -15.03
CA LEU A 361 19.94 33.87 -14.45
C LEU A 361 20.71 35.19 -14.33
N LEU A 362 21.16 35.52 -13.13
CA LEU A 362 21.98 36.70 -12.84
C LEU A 362 23.39 36.20 -12.50
N ASP A 363 24.30 36.34 -13.43
CA ASP A 363 25.70 35.95 -13.36
C ASP A 363 26.68 37.11 -13.40
N ASP A 364 26.20 38.32 -13.65
CA ASP A 364 27.00 39.55 -13.59
C ASP A 364 27.26 40.00 -12.15
N PRO A 365 28.52 40.14 -11.69
CA PRO A 365 28.86 40.58 -10.34
C PRO A 365 28.24 41.94 -9.94
N ARG A 366 27.90 42.79 -10.90
CA ARG A 366 27.22 44.07 -10.66
C ARG A 366 25.77 43.88 -10.19
N ALA A 367 25.18 42.73 -10.42
CA ALA A 367 23.81 42.41 -10.02
C ALA A 367 23.68 41.97 -8.55
N GLY A 368 24.78 41.76 -7.82
CA GLY A 368 24.75 41.45 -6.38
C GLY A 368 26.08 40.98 -5.80
N ALA A 369 26.30 41.28 -4.52
CA ALA A 369 27.58 41.06 -3.82
C ALA A 369 28.05 39.58 -3.76
N ASN A 370 27.13 38.62 -3.90
CA ASN A 370 27.42 37.18 -3.83
C ASN A 370 27.45 36.53 -5.21
N ILE A 371 27.40 37.29 -6.29
CA ILE A 371 27.42 36.77 -7.65
C ILE A 371 28.89 36.77 -8.13
N ARG A 372 29.34 35.67 -8.71
CA ARG A 372 30.65 35.52 -9.33
C ARG A 372 30.46 34.79 -10.64
N GLY A 373 30.23 35.51 -11.69
CA GLY A 373 30.06 35.03 -13.04
C GLY A 373 30.63 36.00 -14.04
N ASN A 374 30.50 35.72 -15.30
CA ASN A 374 31.06 36.49 -16.42
C ASN A 374 30.04 37.40 -17.11
N GLY A 375 28.77 37.29 -16.78
CA GLY A 375 27.68 38.11 -17.33
C GLY A 375 27.15 37.64 -18.67
N ASP A 376 27.42 36.38 -19.09
CA ASP A 376 26.99 35.88 -20.38
C ASP A 376 25.60 35.17 -20.35
N GLY A 377 24.97 35.07 -19.18
CA GLY A 377 23.64 34.51 -18.99
C GLY A 377 23.63 32.98 -18.92
N SER A 378 24.78 32.33 -18.81
CA SER A 378 24.96 30.91 -18.75
C SER A 378 25.66 30.50 -17.45
N LEU A 379 25.29 29.34 -16.88
CA LEU A 379 25.94 28.78 -15.69
C LEU A 379 27.15 27.98 -16.07
N GLN A 380 28.32 28.34 -15.55
CA GLN A 380 29.59 27.67 -15.82
C GLN A 380 30.25 27.13 -14.55
N VAL A 381 31.20 26.22 -14.72
CA VAL A 381 31.92 25.62 -13.60
C VAL A 381 32.69 26.66 -12.79
N GLY A 382 32.48 26.69 -11.48
CA GLY A 382 33.13 27.61 -10.57
C GLY A 382 32.39 28.93 -10.38
N GLU A 383 31.33 29.16 -11.11
CA GLU A 383 30.51 30.36 -10.95
C GLU A 383 29.54 30.25 -9.77
N ARG A 384 29.24 31.41 -9.21
CA ARG A 384 28.14 31.60 -8.27
C ARG A 384 27.17 32.61 -8.87
N VAL A 385 25.97 32.10 -9.15
CA VAL A 385 24.93 32.89 -9.83
C VAL A 385 23.68 32.97 -8.94
N ARG A 386 22.81 33.88 -9.25
CA ARG A 386 21.48 33.97 -8.64
C ARG A 386 20.43 33.66 -9.71
N LEU A 387 19.59 32.65 -9.44
CA LEU A 387 18.37 32.46 -10.21
C LEU A 387 17.26 33.31 -9.61
N ARG A 388 16.73 34.22 -10.38
CA ARG A 388 15.54 34.99 -10.02
C ARG A 388 14.33 34.35 -10.69
N ALA A 389 13.41 33.81 -9.88
CA ALA A 389 12.13 33.35 -10.37
C ALA A 389 11.10 34.46 -10.27
N HIS A 390 10.35 34.67 -11.34
CA HIS A 390 9.17 35.52 -11.37
C HIS A 390 7.95 34.60 -11.42
N VAL A 391 7.16 34.65 -10.37
CA VAL A 391 5.91 33.89 -10.27
C VAL A 391 4.77 34.89 -10.40
N ARG A 392 3.93 34.64 -11.41
CA ARG A 392 2.72 35.44 -11.63
C ARG A 392 1.52 34.53 -11.42
N TYR A 393 0.65 34.93 -10.52
CA TYR A 393 -0.64 34.29 -10.33
C TYR A 393 -1.56 34.58 -11.53
N THR A 394 -2.15 33.54 -12.12
CA THR A 394 -2.99 33.64 -13.33
C THR A 394 -4.33 32.91 -13.18
N GLY A 395 -4.53 32.16 -12.06
CA GLY A 395 -5.71 31.38 -11.82
C GLY A 395 -6.87 32.14 -11.19
N GLU A 396 -8.00 31.47 -11.03
CA GLU A 396 -9.19 32.01 -10.36
C GLU A 396 -9.31 31.57 -8.89
N GLY A 397 -8.60 30.48 -8.51
CA GLY A 397 -8.66 29.93 -7.16
C GLY A 397 -7.69 30.62 -6.20
N GLN A 398 -7.91 30.52 -4.92
CA GLN A 398 -7.00 31.07 -3.91
C GLN A 398 -5.77 30.19 -3.75
N ALA A 399 -4.58 30.79 -3.80
CA ALA A 399 -3.33 30.12 -3.46
C ALA A 399 -3.09 30.21 -1.95
N LEU A 400 -3.05 29.08 -1.25
CA LEU A 400 -2.72 28.99 0.16
C LEU A 400 -1.31 28.37 0.29
N ASP A 401 -0.45 28.98 1.13
CA ASP A 401 0.91 28.46 1.41
C ASP A 401 1.71 28.11 0.15
N ALA A 402 1.72 29.01 -0.83
CA ALA A 402 2.43 28.76 -2.07
C ALA A 402 3.95 28.80 -1.87
N TRP A 403 4.65 27.84 -2.45
CA TRP A 403 6.10 27.69 -2.38
C TRP A 403 6.70 27.52 -3.77
N VAL A 404 7.85 28.13 -4.01
CA VAL A 404 8.70 27.79 -5.14
C VAL A 404 9.79 26.83 -4.68
N ASN A 405 9.89 25.70 -5.36
CA ASN A 405 10.93 24.72 -5.13
C ASN A 405 11.84 24.61 -6.36
N LEU A 406 13.13 24.86 -6.16
CA LEU A 406 14.16 24.58 -7.14
C LEU A 406 14.86 23.28 -6.75
N ARG A 407 14.92 22.33 -7.68
CA ARG A 407 15.61 21.04 -7.47
C ARG A 407 16.61 20.82 -8.58
N ASN A 408 17.78 20.31 -8.21
CA ASN A 408 18.71 19.76 -9.19
C ASN A 408 18.29 18.32 -9.53
N ILE A 409 17.85 18.09 -10.77
CA ILE A 409 17.37 16.77 -11.22
C ILE A 409 18.42 15.99 -12.00
N ASN A 410 19.55 16.61 -12.36
CA ASN A 410 20.57 16.02 -13.23
C ASN A 410 21.89 15.70 -12.48
N GLY A 411 21.85 15.44 -11.18
CA GLY A 411 23.03 15.08 -10.39
C GLY A 411 23.67 16.23 -9.62
N ASP A 412 24.92 16.05 -9.16
CA ASP A 412 25.59 16.93 -8.21
C ASP A 412 26.37 18.10 -8.85
N ALA A 413 26.15 18.38 -10.12
CA ALA A 413 26.89 19.39 -10.87
C ALA A 413 26.60 20.83 -10.38
N VAL A 414 25.46 21.07 -9.73
CA VAL A 414 25.04 22.39 -9.24
C VAL A 414 24.70 22.30 -7.77
N PHE A 415 25.38 23.10 -6.94
CA PHE A 415 25.04 23.24 -5.54
C PHE A 415 24.02 24.36 -5.32
N LEU A 416 22.86 24.03 -4.73
CA LEU A 416 21.81 25.00 -4.41
C LEU A 416 21.98 25.48 -2.97
N HIS A 417 22.30 26.77 -2.80
CA HIS A 417 22.34 27.39 -1.47
C HIS A 417 20.96 27.56 -0.85
N THR A 418 19.99 27.93 -1.67
CA THR A 418 18.59 28.09 -1.30
C THR A 418 17.76 27.50 -2.44
N GLY A 419 16.96 26.53 -2.14
CA GLY A 419 16.13 25.85 -3.14
C GLY A 419 14.63 25.93 -2.86
N ARG A 420 14.23 26.65 -1.79
CA ARG A 420 12.81 26.78 -1.41
C ARG A 420 12.53 28.15 -0.87
N GLU A 421 11.49 28.79 -1.39
CA GLU A 421 11.02 30.11 -0.99
C GLU A 421 9.50 30.09 -0.90
N GLN A 422 8.95 30.71 0.17
CA GLN A 422 7.52 30.94 0.30
C GLN A 422 7.13 32.20 -0.47
N LEU A 423 6.00 32.17 -1.16
CA LEU A 423 5.48 33.30 -1.97
C LEU A 423 4.57 34.20 -1.16
#